data_590e206f7128eb462af2f38332c00709
#
_entry.id   590e206f7128eb462af2f38332c00709
#
_cell.length_a   1.000
_cell.length_b   1.000
_cell.length_c   1.000
_cell.angle_alpha   90.00
_cell.angle_beta   90.00
_cell.angle_gamma   90.00
#
_symmetry.space_group_name_H-M   'P 1'
#
loop_
_entity.id
_entity.type
_entity.pdbx_description
1 polymer ?
#
loop_
_entity_poly.entity_id
_entity_poly.type
_entity_poly.pdbx_seq_one_letter_code
_entity_poly.pdbx_strand_id
1 'polypeptide(L)'
;MTKGGLLKDDTDLSKLGVRAGQQFMVLGAAGELPQAPVQPVVQFAEDLPPAQARSDDERVGLLNLGNTCYLNSTLQVLRTIPELQESLNAATSLSASSGNGDVALSAALRDLFKSMQSSTNAFAPLLFLSVLRRVAPQFAETAEGGGFAQQDAEEVWVRIVNALNTLPVAGAASERFVPQFLTGQMSVERSCAEAPDEAHSSATDPFLMLQCNISSTTNDMSRGILDSLTQQIEKHSEQLQRTAVYDEKSRVARLPRYLAVHFVRFYWRRDIHKKTKIMRKVKFPLELDAGEFATDELRARLGPVAARVKAVAKERDERAKVRRRVKTQADADSNAPAAGSALTDDQEREARAREAHEMDALVDAGLRSDLGANVSG
;
A
#
# COMPACT_ATOMS: atom_id res chain seq x y z
N MET A 1 -59.43 32.26 18.77
CA MET A 1 -58.46 31.44 19.51
C MET A 1 -57.39 30.99 18.52
N THR A 2 -56.29 31.71 18.43
CA THR A 2 -55.13 31.25 17.65
C THR A 2 -54.45 30.20 18.48
N LYS A 3 -54.37 28.98 17.98
CA LYS A 3 -53.64 27.87 18.59
C LYS A 3 -52.18 28.31 18.72
N GLY A 4 -51.66 28.24 19.95
CA GLY A 4 -50.27 28.58 20.26
C GLY A 4 -49.27 27.79 19.41
N GLY A 5 -48.64 28.47 18.51
CA GLY A 5 -47.47 28.00 17.76
C GLY A 5 -46.23 28.76 18.21
N LEU A 6 -45.09 28.13 18.11
CA LEU A 6 -43.79 28.76 18.37
C LEU A 6 -43.57 29.86 17.34
N LEU A 7 -43.36 31.10 17.78
CA LEU A 7 -42.99 32.21 16.92
C LEU A 7 -41.47 32.16 16.70
N LYS A 8 -41.04 32.39 15.47
CA LYS A 8 -39.62 32.53 15.16
C LYS A 8 -39.12 33.91 15.56
N ASP A 9 -37.87 34.05 15.91
CA ASP A 9 -37.26 35.31 16.42
C ASP A 9 -37.36 36.47 15.43
N ASP A 10 -37.50 36.22 14.13
CA ASP A 10 -37.61 37.18 13.05
C ASP A 10 -39.08 37.51 12.69
N THR A 11 -40.06 37.02 13.47
CA THR A 11 -41.48 37.23 13.17
C THR A 11 -41.93 38.63 13.49
N ASP A 12 -42.43 39.37 12.51
CA ASP A 12 -43.01 40.72 12.66
C ASP A 12 -44.31 40.67 13.44
N LEU A 13 -44.27 41.09 14.72
CA LEU A 13 -45.40 41.09 15.61
C LEU A 13 -46.53 41.99 15.17
N SER A 14 -46.26 43.03 14.34
CA SER A 14 -47.26 43.96 13.82
C SER A 14 -48.25 43.26 12.87
N LYS A 15 -47.84 42.19 12.23
CA LYS A 15 -48.62 41.40 11.27
C LYS A 15 -49.43 40.27 11.92
N LEU A 16 -49.22 39.97 13.19
CA LEU A 16 -49.86 38.87 13.88
C LEU A 16 -51.23 39.24 14.51
N GLY A 17 -51.68 40.45 14.40
CA GLY A 17 -52.99 40.89 14.96
C GLY A 17 -53.07 40.76 16.47
N VAL A 18 -51.98 41.06 17.18
CA VAL A 18 -51.86 40.99 18.65
C VAL A 18 -52.84 41.94 19.28
N ARG A 19 -53.58 41.48 20.30
CA ARG A 19 -54.56 42.30 21.04
C ARG A 19 -53.97 42.77 22.36
N ALA A 20 -54.45 43.94 22.83
CA ALA A 20 -54.06 44.47 24.13
C ALA A 20 -54.36 43.45 25.23
N GLY A 21 -53.39 43.15 26.11
CA GLY A 21 -53.52 42.16 27.19
C GLY A 21 -53.21 40.72 26.79
N GLN A 22 -52.78 40.44 25.58
CA GLN A 22 -52.36 39.12 25.19
C GLN A 22 -50.98 38.76 25.81
N GLN A 23 -50.93 37.63 26.50
CA GLN A 23 -49.68 37.15 27.13
C GLN A 23 -48.90 36.26 26.18
N PHE A 24 -47.59 36.48 26.13
CA PHE A 24 -46.62 35.65 25.42
C PHE A 24 -45.66 35.03 26.45
N MET A 25 -45.31 33.77 26.23
CA MET A 25 -44.27 33.13 26.97
C MET A 25 -42.97 33.27 26.19
N VAL A 26 -41.98 33.93 26.77
CA VAL A 26 -40.62 34.04 26.21
C VAL A 26 -39.78 32.97 26.85
N LEU A 27 -39.22 32.07 26.04
CA LEU A 27 -38.30 31.04 26.47
C LEU A 27 -36.86 31.50 26.12
N GLY A 28 -36.03 31.75 27.11
CA GLY A 28 -34.64 32.16 26.92
C GLY A 28 -33.89 32.10 28.25
N ALA A 29 -32.59 32.02 28.25
CA ALA A 29 -31.75 32.09 29.41
C ALA A 29 -31.42 33.55 29.72
N ALA A 30 -31.60 33.97 30.97
CA ALA A 30 -31.12 35.27 31.47
C ALA A 30 -29.61 35.14 31.75
N GLY A 31 -28.77 35.49 30.77
CA GLY A 31 -27.33 35.48 30.88
C GLY A 31 -26.71 36.33 29.79
N GLU A 32 -25.42 36.67 29.93
CA GLU A 32 -24.68 37.32 28.88
C GLU A 32 -24.71 36.43 27.63
N LEU A 33 -24.97 37.05 26.47
CA LEU A 33 -24.86 36.34 25.19
C LEU A 33 -23.49 35.72 25.08
N PRO A 34 -23.39 34.40 24.74
CA PRO A 34 -22.10 33.79 24.47
C PRO A 34 -21.39 34.63 23.43
N GLN A 35 -20.17 35.07 23.73
CA GLN A 35 -19.34 35.70 22.70
C GLN A 35 -19.19 34.70 21.55
N ALA A 36 -19.48 35.17 20.35
CA ALA A 36 -19.27 34.33 19.17
C ALA A 36 -17.86 33.78 19.21
N PRO A 37 -17.66 32.47 19.06
CA PRO A 37 -16.32 31.90 19.04
C PRO A 37 -15.50 32.67 18.01
N VAL A 38 -14.34 33.14 18.42
CA VAL A 38 -13.37 33.77 17.49
C VAL A 38 -13.07 32.70 16.45
N GLN A 39 -13.64 32.86 15.26
CA GLN A 39 -13.35 31.92 14.17
C GLN A 39 -11.83 31.96 13.95
N PRO A 40 -11.12 30.83 14.03
CA PRO A 40 -9.73 30.80 13.65
C PRO A 40 -9.61 31.35 12.25
N VAL A 41 -8.66 32.25 12.02
CA VAL A 41 -8.39 32.76 10.67
C VAL A 41 -8.06 31.56 9.82
N VAL A 42 -8.96 31.19 8.93
CA VAL A 42 -8.74 30.10 7.97
C VAL A 42 -7.63 30.58 7.04
N GLN A 43 -6.40 30.13 7.30
CA GLN A 43 -5.29 30.31 6.38
C GLN A 43 -5.40 29.22 5.31
N PHE A 44 -5.53 29.62 4.07
CA PHE A 44 -5.48 28.68 2.96
C PHE A 44 -4.06 28.17 2.79
N ALA A 45 -3.92 26.91 2.34
CA ALA A 45 -2.60 26.29 2.10
C ALA A 45 -1.73 27.08 1.12
N GLU A 46 -2.38 27.87 0.25
CA GLU A 46 -1.75 28.78 -0.73
C GLU A 46 -1.08 30.00 -0.07
N ASP A 47 -1.56 30.41 1.10
CA ASP A 47 -1.05 31.55 1.86
C ASP A 47 0.05 31.17 2.86
N LEU A 48 0.31 29.87 3.03
CA LEU A 48 1.34 29.37 3.93
C LEU A 48 2.73 29.37 3.26
N PRO A 49 3.82 29.66 3.99
CA PRO A 49 5.15 29.41 3.47
C PRO A 49 5.31 27.96 3.03
N PRO A 50 6.04 27.66 1.93
CA PRO A 50 6.15 26.29 1.38
C PRO A 50 6.56 25.21 2.40
N ALA A 51 7.27 25.60 3.46
CA ALA A 51 7.67 24.70 4.55
C ALA A 51 6.52 24.35 5.52
N GLN A 52 5.51 25.24 5.63
CA GLN A 52 4.33 25.06 6.52
C GLN A 52 3.09 24.59 5.76
N ALA A 53 3.06 24.75 4.44
CA ALA A 53 1.97 24.25 3.58
C ALA A 53 1.98 22.72 3.42
N ARG A 54 3.05 22.04 3.85
CA ARG A 54 3.11 20.58 3.89
C ARG A 54 2.66 20.07 5.24
N SER A 55 1.56 19.35 5.29
CA SER A 55 1.49 18.23 6.23
C SER A 55 2.55 17.21 5.81
N ASP A 56 3.35 16.68 6.75
CA ASP A 56 4.38 15.65 6.49
C ASP A 56 3.84 14.42 5.72
N ASP A 57 2.54 14.35 5.54
CA ASP A 57 1.80 13.27 4.87
C ASP A 57 1.43 13.55 3.39
N GLU A 58 1.64 14.76 2.87
CA GLU A 58 1.34 15.08 1.47
C GLU A 58 2.44 14.60 0.53
N ARG A 59 2.26 13.39 0.01
CA ARG A 59 3.16 12.81 -0.99
C ARG A 59 2.92 13.43 -2.35
N VAL A 60 3.98 13.98 -2.94
CA VAL A 60 3.93 14.54 -4.28
C VAL A 60 3.53 13.49 -5.31
N GLY A 61 2.51 13.81 -6.11
CA GLY A 61 2.05 12.98 -7.21
C GLY A 61 2.98 13.04 -8.43
N LEU A 62 2.77 12.10 -9.37
CA LEU A 62 3.47 12.09 -10.65
C LEU A 62 2.49 12.40 -11.78
N LEU A 63 2.88 13.30 -12.69
CA LEU A 63 2.10 13.63 -13.88
C LEU A 63 2.08 12.44 -14.84
N ASN A 64 0.92 12.19 -15.45
CA ASN A 64 0.80 11.23 -16.54
C ASN A 64 1.24 11.90 -17.87
N LEU A 65 2.31 11.37 -18.45
CA LEU A 65 2.91 11.89 -19.69
C LEU A 65 2.41 11.17 -20.95
N GLY A 66 1.20 10.63 -20.89
CA GLY A 66 0.62 9.79 -21.94
C GLY A 66 0.95 8.31 -21.71
N ASN A 67 -0.07 7.55 -21.28
CA ASN A 67 0.01 6.11 -21.00
C ASN A 67 1.12 5.69 -20.00
N THR A 68 1.62 6.59 -19.12
CA THR A 68 2.69 6.32 -18.14
C THR A 68 2.17 5.92 -16.76
N CYS A 69 0.89 5.59 -16.61
CA CYS A 69 0.32 5.21 -15.32
C CYS A 69 0.96 3.94 -14.71
N TYR A 70 1.36 2.98 -15.54
CA TYR A 70 2.09 1.77 -15.14
C TYR A 70 3.42 2.11 -14.44
N LEU A 71 4.15 3.07 -14.97
CA LEU A 71 5.40 3.57 -14.42
C LEU A 71 5.16 4.38 -13.14
N ASN A 72 4.21 5.32 -13.18
CA ASN A 72 3.92 6.19 -12.05
C ASN A 72 3.52 5.39 -10.81
N SER A 73 2.68 4.37 -10.96
CA SER A 73 2.29 3.50 -9.86
C SER A 73 3.48 2.74 -9.27
N THR A 74 4.33 2.16 -10.12
CA THR A 74 5.54 1.44 -9.69
C THR A 74 6.52 2.36 -8.95
N LEU A 75 6.75 3.57 -9.45
CA LEU A 75 7.64 4.55 -8.82
C LEU A 75 7.12 4.99 -7.45
N GLN A 76 5.81 5.21 -7.30
CA GLN A 76 5.22 5.58 -6.02
C GLN A 76 5.34 4.44 -4.99
N VAL A 77 5.16 3.18 -5.41
CA VAL A 77 5.37 2.02 -4.52
C VAL A 77 6.84 1.91 -4.10
N LEU A 78 7.78 2.00 -5.03
CA LEU A 78 9.22 1.93 -4.71
C LEU A 78 9.66 3.07 -3.79
N ARG A 79 9.08 4.26 -3.95
CA ARG A 79 9.36 5.41 -3.09
C ARG A 79 8.95 5.20 -1.62
N THR A 80 8.05 4.27 -1.33
CA THR A 80 7.65 3.98 0.06
C THR A 80 8.68 3.15 0.83
N ILE A 81 9.73 2.65 0.17
CA ILE A 81 10.78 1.84 0.78
C ILE A 81 11.90 2.75 1.27
N PRO A 82 12.02 3.03 2.60
CA PRO A 82 13.02 3.96 3.12
C PRO A 82 14.44 3.48 2.88
N GLU A 83 14.73 2.19 3.04
CA GLU A 83 16.07 1.62 2.82
C GLU A 83 16.53 1.74 1.36
N LEU A 84 15.58 1.76 0.40
CA LEU A 84 15.90 2.03 -0.99
C LEU A 84 16.36 3.49 -1.18
N GLN A 85 15.64 4.42 -0.58
CA GLN A 85 16.02 5.84 -0.67
C GLN A 85 17.38 6.10 -0.01
N GLU A 86 17.63 5.52 1.16
CA GLU A 86 18.91 5.61 1.87
C GLU A 86 20.05 5.02 1.04
N SER A 87 19.86 3.82 0.49
CA SER A 87 20.87 3.14 -0.32
C SER A 87 21.17 3.89 -1.63
N LEU A 88 20.16 4.42 -2.30
CA LEU A 88 20.34 5.25 -3.49
C LEU A 88 21.11 6.54 -3.18
N ASN A 89 20.81 7.18 -2.05
CA ASN A 89 21.48 8.41 -1.63
C ASN A 89 22.92 8.18 -1.20
N ALA A 90 23.23 7.05 -0.57
CA ALA A 90 24.57 6.67 -0.13
C ALA A 90 25.47 6.24 -1.30
N ALA A 91 24.91 5.78 -2.41
CA ALA A 91 25.66 5.27 -3.55
C ALA A 91 26.24 6.42 -4.41
N THR A 92 27.44 6.89 -4.06
CA THR A 92 28.15 8.01 -4.73
C THR A 92 28.60 7.69 -6.16
N SER A 93 28.76 6.41 -6.50
CA SER A 93 29.18 5.95 -7.84
C SER A 93 28.08 5.99 -8.92
N LEU A 94 26.83 6.26 -8.54
CA LEU A 94 25.71 6.32 -9.48
C LEU A 94 25.79 7.58 -10.35
N SER A 95 25.79 7.41 -11.67
CA SER A 95 25.72 8.50 -12.66
C SER A 95 24.72 8.21 -13.76
N ALA A 96 23.81 9.13 -14.02
CA ALA A 96 22.81 9.03 -15.07
C ALA A 96 23.42 9.05 -16.49
N SER A 97 24.66 9.54 -16.63
CA SER A 97 25.46 9.51 -17.87
C SER A 97 26.34 8.27 -18.00
N SER A 98 26.24 7.31 -17.08
CA SER A 98 27.00 6.06 -17.17
C SER A 98 26.70 5.30 -18.46
N GLY A 99 27.73 4.72 -19.06
CA GLY A 99 27.57 3.78 -20.17
C GLY A 99 26.88 2.47 -19.76
N ASN A 100 26.87 2.14 -18.47
CA ASN A 100 26.09 1.03 -17.92
C ASN A 100 24.63 1.48 -17.68
N GLY A 101 23.71 0.86 -18.42
CA GLY A 101 22.28 1.19 -18.37
C GLY A 101 21.65 1.00 -16.98
N ASP A 102 22.08 0.00 -16.20
CA ASP A 102 21.57 -0.25 -14.86
C ASP A 102 22.00 0.82 -13.86
N VAL A 103 23.27 1.25 -13.94
CA VAL A 103 23.79 2.35 -13.16
C VAL A 103 23.08 3.66 -13.51
N ALA A 104 22.87 3.92 -14.81
CA ALA A 104 22.16 5.10 -15.28
C ALA A 104 20.70 5.14 -14.81
N LEU A 105 20.00 3.99 -14.85
CA LEU A 105 18.61 3.89 -14.41
C LEU A 105 18.49 4.07 -12.88
N SER A 106 19.41 3.48 -12.11
CA SER A 106 19.46 3.64 -10.64
C SER A 106 19.76 5.09 -10.25
N ALA A 107 20.67 5.77 -10.97
CA ALA A 107 20.95 7.17 -10.77
C ALA A 107 19.72 8.06 -11.08
N ALA A 108 19.05 7.80 -12.20
CA ALA A 108 17.85 8.52 -12.57
C ALA A 108 16.71 8.34 -11.54
N LEU A 109 16.61 7.14 -10.94
CA LEU A 109 15.65 6.85 -9.86
C LEU A 109 15.96 7.67 -8.60
N ARG A 110 17.24 7.71 -8.19
CA ARG A 110 17.70 8.55 -7.08
C ARG A 110 17.34 10.01 -7.29
N ASP A 111 17.68 10.54 -8.46
CA ASP A 111 17.51 11.95 -8.78
C ASP A 111 16.02 12.31 -8.89
N LEU A 112 15.19 11.39 -9.39
CA LEU A 112 13.73 11.53 -9.37
C LEU A 112 13.20 11.64 -7.94
N PHE A 113 13.58 10.71 -7.04
CA PHE A 113 13.10 10.72 -5.66
C PHE A 113 13.54 11.98 -4.91
N LYS A 114 14.77 12.45 -5.12
CA LYS A 114 15.25 13.74 -4.58
C LYS A 114 14.41 14.92 -5.07
N SER A 115 14.15 14.98 -6.37
CA SER A 115 13.32 16.04 -6.97
C SER A 115 11.89 16.03 -6.43
N MET A 116 11.31 14.85 -6.24
CA MET A 116 9.98 14.71 -5.65
C MET A 116 9.94 15.11 -4.18
N GLN A 117 11.03 14.96 -3.42
CA GLN A 117 11.11 15.44 -2.03
C GLN A 117 11.11 16.96 -1.93
N SER A 118 11.72 17.66 -2.91
CA SER A 118 11.80 19.11 -2.94
C SER A 118 10.61 19.81 -3.63
N SER A 119 9.77 19.04 -4.34
CA SER A 119 8.61 19.59 -5.07
C SER A 119 7.39 19.71 -4.18
N THR A 120 6.58 20.75 -4.37
CA THR A 120 5.25 20.91 -3.74
C THR A 120 4.11 20.51 -4.66
N ASN A 121 4.36 20.50 -5.97
CA ASN A 121 3.37 20.18 -7.01
C ASN A 121 3.65 18.81 -7.62
N ALA A 122 2.66 18.28 -8.34
CA ALA A 122 2.82 17.06 -9.11
C ALA A 122 4.03 17.16 -10.05
N PHE A 123 4.89 16.13 -10.03
CA PHE A 123 6.19 16.12 -10.73
C PHE A 123 6.12 15.33 -12.04
N ALA A 124 6.77 15.85 -13.09
CA ALA A 124 6.88 15.15 -14.37
C ALA A 124 8.16 14.30 -14.43
N PRO A 125 8.09 12.94 -14.46
CA PRO A 125 9.26 12.06 -14.43
C PRO A 125 9.97 11.96 -15.79
N LEU A 126 10.18 13.09 -16.52
CA LEU A 126 10.69 13.13 -17.88
C LEU A 126 12.08 12.52 -18.03
N LEU A 127 13.01 12.91 -17.14
CA LEU A 127 14.39 12.42 -17.19
C LEU A 127 14.44 10.91 -16.94
N PHE A 128 13.75 10.45 -15.90
CA PHE A 128 13.68 9.01 -15.60
C PHE A 128 13.11 8.23 -16.78
N LEU A 129 12.00 8.71 -17.34
CA LEU A 129 11.34 8.08 -18.48
C LEU A 129 12.25 8.02 -19.73
N SER A 130 13.04 9.09 -19.99
CA SER A 130 13.98 9.11 -21.10
C SER A 130 15.11 8.08 -20.91
N VAL A 131 15.64 7.96 -19.69
CA VAL A 131 16.66 6.94 -19.37
C VAL A 131 16.07 5.55 -19.48
N LEU A 132 14.88 5.31 -18.93
CA LEU A 132 14.20 4.01 -19.01
C LEU A 132 14.03 3.56 -20.47
N ARG A 133 13.52 4.43 -21.35
CA ARG A 133 13.32 4.14 -22.78
C ARG A 133 14.62 3.88 -23.53
N ARG A 134 15.70 4.56 -23.12
CA ARG A 134 17.03 4.32 -23.72
C ARG A 134 17.59 2.96 -23.34
N VAL A 135 17.45 2.53 -22.06
CA VAL A 135 18.02 1.27 -21.57
C VAL A 135 17.10 0.07 -21.75
N ALA A 136 15.84 0.30 -22.06
CA ALA A 136 14.81 -0.72 -22.26
C ALA A 136 13.85 -0.27 -23.37
N PRO A 137 14.20 -0.52 -24.66
CA PRO A 137 13.48 0.00 -25.84
C PRO A 137 11.99 -0.41 -25.92
N GLN A 138 11.58 -1.51 -25.30
CA GLN A 138 10.18 -1.93 -25.23
C GLN A 138 9.28 -0.85 -24.61
N PHE A 139 9.78 -0.02 -23.68
CA PHE A 139 9.04 1.11 -23.11
C PHE A 139 8.97 2.35 -24.04
N ALA A 140 9.61 2.27 -25.20
CA ALA A 140 9.54 3.29 -26.24
C ALA A 140 8.64 2.90 -27.43
N GLU A 141 7.99 1.74 -27.37
CA GLU A 141 7.03 1.31 -28.39
C GLU A 141 5.90 2.30 -28.57
N THR A 142 5.48 2.51 -29.81
CA THR A 142 4.39 3.43 -30.17
C THR A 142 3.10 2.68 -30.42
N ALA A 143 1.97 3.30 -30.04
CA ALA A 143 0.64 2.78 -30.32
C ALA A 143 0.22 3.11 -31.75
N GLU A 144 -0.73 2.34 -32.32
CA GLU A 144 -1.27 2.54 -33.68
C GLU A 144 -1.87 3.94 -33.88
N GLY A 145 -2.37 4.59 -32.83
CA GLY A 145 -2.92 5.96 -32.84
C GLY A 145 -1.90 7.08 -32.61
N GLY A 146 -0.61 6.77 -32.61
CA GLY A 146 0.47 7.71 -32.26
C GLY A 146 0.66 7.84 -30.75
N GLY A 147 1.81 8.39 -30.34
CA GLY A 147 2.23 8.41 -28.94
C GLY A 147 2.78 7.05 -28.47
N PHE A 148 3.20 6.98 -27.21
CA PHE A 148 3.78 5.75 -26.65
C PHE A 148 2.69 4.78 -26.21
N ALA A 149 2.94 3.48 -26.43
CA ALA A 149 2.05 2.42 -26.00
C ALA A 149 1.99 2.31 -24.47
N GLN A 150 0.85 1.86 -23.95
CA GLN A 150 0.73 1.47 -22.55
C GLN A 150 1.49 0.15 -22.33
N GLN A 151 2.26 0.07 -21.23
CA GLN A 151 3.08 -1.09 -20.89
C GLN A 151 2.61 -1.76 -19.61
N ASP A 152 3.21 -2.90 -19.28
CA ASP A 152 2.90 -3.63 -18.04
C ASP A 152 3.68 -3.06 -16.85
N ALA A 153 3.01 -2.91 -15.72
CA ALA A 153 3.63 -2.45 -14.47
C ALA A 153 4.60 -3.49 -13.90
N GLU A 154 4.37 -4.77 -14.14
CA GLU A 154 5.28 -5.83 -13.73
C GLU A 154 6.59 -5.76 -14.52
N GLU A 155 6.53 -5.56 -15.82
CA GLU A 155 7.73 -5.46 -16.67
C GLU A 155 8.64 -4.30 -16.23
N VAL A 156 8.06 -3.14 -15.89
CA VAL A 156 8.86 -2.01 -15.39
C VAL A 156 9.37 -2.25 -13.98
N TRP A 157 8.59 -2.92 -13.12
CA TRP A 157 9.05 -3.34 -11.80
C TRP A 157 10.29 -4.23 -11.91
N VAL A 158 10.21 -5.31 -12.69
CA VAL A 158 11.33 -6.23 -12.91
C VAL A 158 12.54 -5.49 -13.49
N ARG A 159 12.32 -4.59 -14.47
CA ARG A 159 13.42 -3.83 -15.08
C ARG A 159 14.14 -2.93 -14.06
N ILE A 160 13.39 -2.25 -13.19
CA ILE A 160 13.97 -1.39 -12.15
C ILE A 160 14.67 -2.24 -11.10
N VAL A 161 14.04 -3.30 -10.60
CA VAL A 161 14.66 -4.20 -9.60
C VAL A 161 15.95 -4.81 -10.11
N ASN A 162 15.98 -5.24 -11.38
CA ASN A 162 17.21 -5.74 -11.99
C ASN A 162 18.33 -4.68 -12.05
N ALA A 163 18.00 -3.42 -12.32
CA ALA A 163 18.98 -2.35 -12.28
C ALA A 163 19.54 -2.10 -10.85
N LEU A 164 18.73 -2.37 -9.84
CA LEU A 164 19.12 -2.23 -8.42
C LEU A 164 19.93 -3.41 -7.87
N ASN A 165 20.13 -4.51 -8.64
CA ASN A 165 20.88 -5.68 -8.17
C ASN A 165 22.32 -5.36 -7.73
N THR A 166 22.93 -4.35 -8.31
CA THR A 166 24.30 -3.92 -7.95
C THR A 166 24.34 -2.85 -6.87
N LEU A 167 23.17 -2.31 -6.46
CA LEU A 167 23.09 -1.26 -5.45
C LEU A 167 23.55 -1.79 -4.09
N PRO A 168 24.58 -1.18 -3.45
CA PRO A 168 24.96 -1.55 -2.10
C PRO A 168 23.95 -1.07 -1.07
N VAL A 169 23.84 -1.77 0.05
CA VAL A 169 23.03 -1.33 1.19
C VAL A 169 23.71 -0.15 1.89
N ALA A 170 22.95 0.85 2.28
CA ALA A 170 23.48 1.97 3.06
C ALA A 170 24.12 1.47 4.37
N GLY A 171 25.39 1.85 4.62
CA GLY A 171 26.13 1.41 5.80
C GLY A 171 26.69 0.00 5.74
N ALA A 172 26.38 -0.82 4.71
CA ALA A 172 26.85 -2.20 4.55
C ALA A 172 27.23 -2.45 3.08
N ALA A 173 28.37 -1.89 2.65
CA ALA A 173 28.81 -1.91 1.25
C ALA A 173 29.03 -3.32 0.64
N SER A 174 29.24 -4.34 1.47
CA SER A 174 29.35 -5.75 1.05
C SER A 174 28.00 -6.38 0.72
N GLU A 175 26.89 -5.84 1.24
CA GLU A 175 25.55 -6.35 1.01
C GLU A 175 24.89 -5.64 -0.18
N ARG A 176 24.00 -6.36 -0.88
CA ARG A 176 23.26 -5.83 -2.02
C ARG A 176 21.81 -5.65 -1.65
N PHE A 177 21.23 -4.51 -2.11
CA PHE A 177 19.88 -4.11 -1.74
C PHE A 177 18.82 -5.16 -2.12
N VAL A 178 18.85 -5.65 -3.37
CA VAL A 178 17.82 -6.57 -3.86
C VAL A 178 17.84 -7.90 -3.11
N PRO A 179 19.00 -8.61 -2.97
CA PRO A 179 19.05 -9.83 -2.18
C PRO A 179 18.63 -9.65 -0.72
N GLN A 180 18.96 -8.52 -0.12
CA GLN A 180 18.67 -8.25 1.29
C GLN A 180 17.20 -7.96 1.57
N PHE A 181 16.57 -7.14 0.72
CA PHE A 181 15.23 -6.60 1.02
C PHE A 181 14.11 -7.14 0.14
N LEU A 182 14.39 -7.51 -1.11
CA LEU A 182 13.37 -7.87 -2.10
C LEU A 182 13.37 -9.35 -2.49
N THR A 183 14.45 -10.10 -2.19
CA THR A 183 14.56 -11.50 -2.60
C THR A 183 14.13 -12.42 -1.47
N GLY A 184 13.15 -13.29 -1.75
CA GLY A 184 12.78 -14.42 -0.92
C GLY A 184 13.48 -15.71 -1.38
N GLN A 185 13.26 -16.81 -0.66
CA GLN A 185 13.67 -18.16 -1.04
C GLN A 185 12.47 -19.10 -1.04
N MET A 186 12.41 -19.96 -2.02
CA MET A 186 11.36 -20.92 -2.22
C MET A 186 11.97 -22.33 -2.19
N SER A 187 11.40 -23.21 -1.40
CA SER A 187 11.69 -24.64 -1.45
C SER A 187 10.81 -25.25 -2.54
N VAL A 188 11.41 -25.92 -3.49
CA VAL A 188 10.74 -26.53 -4.64
C VAL A 188 10.94 -28.05 -4.57
N GLU A 189 9.85 -28.79 -4.48
CA GLU A 189 9.83 -30.25 -4.45
C GLU A 189 9.23 -30.77 -5.74
N ARG A 190 9.89 -31.74 -6.35
CA ARG A 190 9.43 -32.36 -7.58
C ARG A 190 9.27 -33.87 -7.38
N SER A 191 8.14 -34.41 -7.78
CA SER A 191 7.82 -35.82 -7.73
C SER A 191 7.20 -36.28 -9.04
N CYS A 192 7.57 -37.48 -9.50
CA CYS A 192 6.98 -38.09 -10.69
C CYS A 192 5.97 -39.16 -10.30
N ALA A 193 4.72 -38.99 -10.70
CA ALA A 193 3.68 -39.97 -10.42
C ALA A 193 3.90 -41.32 -11.17
N GLU A 194 4.59 -41.26 -12.32
CA GLU A 194 4.88 -42.45 -13.14
C GLU A 194 6.12 -43.22 -12.65
N ALA A 195 6.96 -42.59 -11.80
CA ALA A 195 8.17 -43.18 -11.22
C ALA A 195 8.21 -42.89 -9.71
N PRO A 196 7.38 -43.57 -8.91
CA PRO A 196 7.29 -43.28 -7.47
C PRO A 196 8.56 -43.63 -6.70
N ASP A 197 9.41 -44.50 -7.24
CA ASP A 197 10.68 -44.90 -6.66
C ASP A 197 11.82 -43.94 -7.02
N GLU A 198 11.57 -42.98 -7.91
CA GLU A 198 12.56 -41.91 -8.22
C GLU A 198 12.67 -40.95 -7.03
N ALA A 199 13.88 -40.67 -6.63
CA ALA A 199 14.14 -39.78 -5.50
C ALA A 199 13.51 -38.41 -5.73
N HIS A 200 12.74 -37.93 -4.75
CA HIS A 200 12.21 -36.56 -4.77
C HIS A 200 13.35 -35.56 -4.85
N SER A 201 13.34 -34.72 -5.86
CA SER A 201 14.34 -33.65 -5.95
C SER A 201 13.84 -32.43 -5.19
N SER A 202 14.66 -31.94 -4.27
CA SER A 202 14.42 -30.68 -3.55
C SER A 202 15.46 -29.65 -3.97
N ALA A 203 15.02 -28.43 -4.25
CA ALA A 203 15.86 -27.30 -4.59
C ALA A 203 15.39 -26.06 -3.85
N THR A 204 16.32 -25.12 -3.63
CA THR A 204 16.01 -23.81 -3.08
C THR A 204 16.27 -22.75 -4.14
N ASP A 205 15.20 -22.09 -4.60
CA ASP A 205 15.26 -21.10 -5.65
C ASP A 205 14.94 -19.69 -5.10
N PRO A 206 15.68 -18.65 -5.51
CA PRO A 206 15.34 -17.28 -5.15
C PRO A 206 14.13 -16.80 -5.93
N PHE A 207 13.29 -15.96 -5.30
CA PHE A 207 12.18 -15.30 -5.98
C PHE A 207 12.11 -13.82 -5.62
N LEU A 208 11.62 -12.99 -6.55
CA LEU A 208 11.43 -11.54 -6.38
C LEU A 208 9.96 -11.18 -6.17
N MET A 209 9.04 -12.05 -6.56
CA MET A 209 7.60 -11.85 -6.41
C MET A 209 6.86 -13.19 -6.37
N LEU A 210 5.72 -13.19 -5.71
CA LEU A 210 4.76 -14.29 -5.79
C LEU A 210 3.74 -13.99 -6.89
N GLN A 211 3.39 -14.99 -7.66
CA GLN A 211 2.36 -14.85 -8.69
C GLN A 211 0.99 -15.20 -8.12
N CYS A 212 0.00 -14.36 -8.37
CA CYS A 212 -1.39 -14.63 -8.10
C CYS A 212 -2.08 -14.95 -9.42
N ASN A 213 -2.20 -16.23 -9.73
CA ASN A 213 -2.88 -16.68 -10.93
C ASN A 213 -4.39 -16.49 -10.81
N ILE A 214 -5.01 -15.87 -11.81
CA ILE A 214 -6.44 -15.60 -11.81
C ILE A 214 -7.13 -16.56 -12.78
N SER A 215 -7.83 -17.52 -12.21
CA SER A 215 -8.69 -18.46 -12.93
C SER A 215 -10.18 -18.09 -12.82
N SER A 216 -11.05 -18.89 -13.40
CA SER A 216 -12.50 -18.75 -13.24
C SER A 216 -13.00 -18.93 -11.80
N THR A 217 -12.22 -19.59 -10.95
CA THR A 217 -12.56 -19.90 -9.56
C THR A 217 -11.85 -19.01 -8.52
N THR A 218 -10.84 -18.24 -8.94
CA THR A 218 -10.05 -17.39 -8.03
C THR A 218 -10.85 -16.18 -7.55
N ASN A 219 -11.17 -16.12 -6.25
CA ASN A 219 -11.93 -15.03 -5.63
C ASN A 219 -11.08 -14.16 -4.71
N ASP A 220 -9.95 -14.68 -4.25
CA ASP A 220 -9.02 -14.00 -3.34
C ASP A 220 -7.57 -14.26 -3.74
N MET A 221 -6.68 -13.40 -3.21
CA MET A 221 -5.26 -13.41 -3.52
C MET A 221 -4.56 -14.67 -3.00
N SER A 222 -4.90 -15.13 -1.79
CA SER A 222 -4.26 -16.31 -1.19
C SER A 222 -4.48 -17.54 -2.06
N ARG A 223 -5.72 -17.72 -2.54
CA ARG A 223 -6.03 -18.84 -3.46
C ARG A 223 -5.23 -18.75 -4.76
N GLY A 224 -5.16 -17.55 -5.35
CA GLY A 224 -4.41 -17.36 -6.59
C GLY A 224 -2.90 -17.60 -6.43
N ILE A 225 -2.33 -17.29 -5.26
CA ILE A 225 -0.93 -17.61 -4.94
C ILE A 225 -0.77 -19.12 -4.76
N LEU A 226 -1.62 -19.78 -3.97
CA LEU A 226 -1.54 -21.22 -3.76
C LEU A 226 -1.66 -22.02 -5.07
N ASP A 227 -2.53 -21.57 -5.97
CA ASP A 227 -2.68 -22.18 -7.30
C ASP A 227 -1.40 -22.00 -8.16
N SER A 228 -0.63 -20.94 -7.96
CA SER A 228 0.64 -20.72 -8.66
C SER A 228 1.80 -21.52 -8.09
N LEU A 229 1.70 -21.94 -6.82
CA LEU A 229 2.75 -22.71 -6.12
C LEU A 229 2.68 -24.22 -6.41
N THR A 230 1.71 -24.66 -7.19
CA THR A 230 1.58 -26.06 -7.60
C THR A 230 1.40 -26.10 -9.11
N GLN A 231 2.33 -26.74 -9.79
CA GLN A 231 2.29 -26.84 -11.25
C GLN A 231 2.80 -28.21 -11.71
N GLN A 232 2.46 -28.56 -12.93
CA GLN A 232 3.02 -29.73 -13.61
C GLN A 232 4.05 -29.27 -14.62
N ILE A 233 5.21 -29.92 -14.60
CA ILE A 233 6.31 -29.64 -15.51
C ILE A 233 6.71 -30.92 -16.27
N GLU A 234 7.11 -30.78 -17.50
CA GLU A 234 7.73 -31.89 -18.27
C GLU A 234 9.24 -31.89 -18.04
N LYS A 235 9.78 -32.97 -17.54
CA LYS A 235 11.22 -33.15 -17.31
C LYS A 235 11.64 -34.55 -17.76
N HIS A 236 12.88 -34.70 -18.20
CA HIS A 236 13.47 -36.00 -18.48
C HIS A 236 13.64 -36.79 -17.19
N SER A 237 13.04 -37.98 -17.11
CA SER A 237 13.23 -38.94 -16.01
C SER A 237 14.39 -39.84 -16.35
N GLU A 238 15.36 -39.91 -15.43
CA GLU A 238 16.49 -40.84 -15.58
C GLU A 238 16.05 -42.30 -15.41
N GLN A 239 15.03 -42.52 -14.59
CA GLN A 239 14.50 -43.85 -14.35
C GLN A 239 13.68 -44.37 -15.54
N LEU A 240 12.84 -43.52 -16.14
CA LEU A 240 11.99 -43.90 -17.27
C LEU A 240 12.68 -43.71 -18.62
N GLN A 241 13.86 -43.09 -18.67
CA GLN A 241 14.61 -42.78 -19.89
C GLN A 241 13.80 -42.05 -20.98
N ARG A 242 12.82 -41.23 -20.52
CA ARG A 242 11.93 -40.40 -21.36
C ARG A 242 11.47 -39.18 -20.62
N THR A 243 10.88 -38.26 -21.34
CA THR A 243 10.18 -37.14 -20.75
C THR A 243 8.92 -37.65 -20.01
N ALA A 244 8.78 -37.23 -18.75
CA ALA A 244 7.66 -37.56 -17.89
C ALA A 244 7.11 -36.30 -17.25
N VAL A 245 5.90 -36.35 -16.75
CA VAL A 245 5.23 -35.27 -16.06
C VAL A 245 5.57 -35.32 -14.56
N TYR A 246 6.12 -34.24 -14.05
CA TYR A 246 6.42 -34.07 -12.63
C TYR A 246 5.46 -33.09 -12.00
N ASP A 247 4.94 -33.43 -10.83
CA ASP A 247 4.26 -32.50 -9.95
C ASP A 247 5.31 -31.67 -9.21
N GLU A 248 5.32 -30.38 -9.45
CA GLU A 248 6.17 -29.42 -8.76
C GLU A 248 5.35 -28.68 -7.70
N LYS A 249 5.81 -28.75 -6.45
CA LYS A 249 5.24 -28.06 -5.31
C LYS A 249 6.27 -27.08 -4.73
N SER A 250 5.92 -25.82 -4.71
CA SER A 250 6.75 -24.76 -4.16
C SER A 250 6.19 -24.28 -2.82
N ARG A 251 7.09 -23.93 -1.89
CA ARG A 251 6.74 -23.31 -0.60
C ARG A 251 7.77 -22.26 -0.25
N VAL A 252 7.33 -21.16 0.35
CA VAL A 252 8.22 -20.10 0.79
C VAL A 252 9.06 -20.58 1.98
N ALA A 253 10.39 -20.63 1.81
CA ALA A 253 11.35 -20.99 2.85
C ALA A 253 11.90 -19.75 3.57
N ARG A 254 11.99 -18.60 2.88
CA ARG A 254 12.37 -17.30 3.45
C ARG A 254 11.55 -16.18 2.79
N LEU A 255 10.90 -15.36 3.61
CA LEU A 255 10.23 -14.15 3.14
C LEU A 255 11.24 -13.03 2.89
N PRO A 256 11.04 -12.21 1.84
CA PRO A 256 11.74 -10.93 1.72
C PRO A 256 11.16 -9.93 2.73
N ARG A 257 11.89 -8.86 3.01
CA ARG A 257 11.35 -7.77 3.84
C ARG A 257 10.19 -7.04 3.16
N TYR A 258 10.26 -6.88 1.84
CA TYR A 258 9.21 -6.32 1.00
C TYR A 258 8.78 -7.37 -0.02
N LEU A 259 7.59 -7.92 0.17
CA LEU A 259 7.03 -8.94 -0.70
C LEU A 259 6.21 -8.29 -1.82
N ALA A 260 6.59 -8.52 -3.06
CA ALA A 260 5.78 -8.17 -4.22
C ALA A 260 4.85 -9.34 -4.58
N VAL A 261 3.59 -9.03 -4.89
CA VAL A 261 2.62 -9.98 -5.43
C VAL A 261 2.12 -9.50 -6.78
N HIS A 262 2.39 -10.28 -7.81
CA HIS A 262 1.95 -10.00 -9.18
C HIS A 262 0.59 -10.66 -9.45
N PHE A 263 -0.43 -9.85 -9.71
CA PHE A 263 -1.73 -10.32 -10.17
C PHE A 263 -1.68 -10.57 -11.68
N VAL A 264 -1.67 -11.83 -12.10
CA VAL A 264 -1.61 -12.21 -13.52
C VAL A 264 -2.98 -11.99 -14.17
N ARG A 265 -3.21 -10.75 -14.61
CA ARG A 265 -4.51 -10.31 -15.16
C ARG A 265 -4.61 -10.41 -16.67
N PHE A 266 -3.54 -10.76 -17.34
CA PHE A 266 -3.52 -10.87 -18.79
C PHE A 266 -3.15 -12.30 -19.20
N TYR A 267 -3.90 -12.83 -20.16
CA TYR A 267 -3.58 -14.10 -20.78
C TYR A 267 -3.66 -13.97 -22.29
N TRP A 268 -2.87 -14.79 -22.98
CA TRP A 268 -2.86 -14.83 -24.44
C TRP A 268 -4.04 -15.68 -24.94
N ARG A 269 -5.01 -15.04 -25.61
CA ARG A 269 -6.08 -15.76 -26.30
C ARG A 269 -5.59 -16.22 -27.66
N ARG A 270 -5.44 -17.53 -27.81
CA ARG A 270 -4.95 -18.16 -29.05
C ARG A 270 -5.90 -17.99 -30.22
N ASP A 271 -7.22 -17.96 -29.97
CA ASP A 271 -8.29 -17.80 -30.95
C ASP A 271 -8.28 -16.43 -31.65
N ILE A 272 -7.91 -15.37 -30.95
CA ILE A 272 -7.87 -14.00 -31.49
C ILE A 272 -6.47 -13.41 -31.56
N HIS A 273 -5.43 -14.21 -31.21
CA HIS A 273 -4.02 -13.79 -31.16
C HIS A 273 -3.78 -12.46 -30.44
N LYS A 274 -4.45 -12.24 -29.30
CA LYS A 274 -4.34 -11.00 -28.51
C LYS A 274 -4.23 -11.27 -27.02
N LYS A 275 -3.47 -10.43 -26.30
CA LYS A 275 -3.52 -10.35 -24.85
C LYS A 275 -4.91 -9.87 -24.43
N THR A 276 -5.58 -10.64 -23.56
CA THR A 276 -6.93 -10.34 -23.08
C THR A 276 -6.90 -10.18 -21.56
N LYS A 277 -7.56 -9.15 -21.06
CA LYS A 277 -7.63 -8.87 -19.63
C LYS A 277 -8.69 -9.73 -18.94
N ILE A 278 -8.31 -10.34 -17.83
CA ILE A 278 -9.22 -11.09 -16.96
C ILE A 278 -9.96 -10.09 -16.07
N MET A 279 -11.26 -9.90 -16.30
CA MET A 279 -12.11 -8.91 -15.61
C MET A 279 -12.70 -9.45 -14.29
N ARG A 280 -12.03 -10.41 -13.66
CA ARG A 280 -12.49 -10.99 -12.41
C ARG A 280 -12.11 -10.13 -11.22
N LYS A 281 -13.05 -9.97 -10.27
CA LYS A 281 -12.78 -9.33 -8.98
C LYS A 281 -12.06 -10.33 -8.08
N VAL A 282 -10.84 -9.99 -7.67
CA VAL A 282 -10.03 -10.75 -6.71
C VAL A 282 -9.87 -9.87 -5.47
N LYS A 283 -10.23 -10.40 -4.31
CA LYS A 283 -10.05 -9.72 -3.02
C LYS A 283 -8.61 -9.92 -2.56
N PHE A 284 -8.05 -8.92 -1.91
CA PHE A 284 -6.77 -9.02 -1.21
C PHE A 284 -6.91 -8.41 0.19
N PRO A 285 -6.28 -9.00 1.20
CA PRO A 285 -6.30 -8.48 2.56
C PRO A 285 -5.34 -7.29 2.70
N LEU A 286 -5.58 -6.43 3.68
CA LEU A 286 -4.60 -5.41 4.10
C LEU A 286 -3.45 -6.03 4.89
N GLU A 287 -3.72 -7.13 5.60
CA GLU A 287 -2.76 -7.93 6.33
C GLU A 287 -2.72 -9.34 5.74
N LEU A 288 -1.58 -9.75 5.19
CA LEU A 288 -1.38 -11.07 4.57
C LEU A 288 -0.74 -12.03 5.54
N ASP A 289 -1.41 -13.14 5.85
CA ASP A 289 -0.81 -14.26 6.57
C ASP A 289 -0.01 -15.14 5.61
N ALA A 290 1.30 -14.97 5.61
CA ALA A 290 2.20 -15.73 4.75
C ALA A 290 2.39 -17.21 5.19
N GLY A 291 1.89 -17.59 6.35
CA GLY A 291 1.97 -18.97 6.86
C GLY A 291 1.32 -20.00 5.95
N GLU A 292 0.31 -19.60 5.16
CA GLU A 292 -0.35 -20.50 4.20
C GLU A 292 0.56 -20.95 3.05
N PHE A 293 1.55 -20.13 2.70
CA PHE A 293 2.48 -20.35 1.60
C PHE A 293 3.82 -20.92 2.05
N ALA A 294 4.09 -20.87 3.36
CA ALA A 294 5.37 -21.17 3.97
C ALA A 294 5.64 -22.68 4.05
N THR A 295 6.92 -23.04 4.09
CA THR A 295 7.35 -24.36 4.56
C THR A 295 6.91 -24.55 6.02
N ASP A 296 6.86 -25.80 6.47
CA ASP A 296 6.46 -26.10 7.86
C ASP A 296 7.43 -25.49 8.88
N GLU A 297 8.73 -25.45 8.55
CA GLU A 297 9.74 -24.80 9.37
C GLU A 297 9.49 -23.28 9.50
N LEU A 298 9.30 -22.58 8.38
CA LEU A 298 9.01 -21.17 8.39
C LEU A 298 7.67 -20.87 9.08
N ARG A 299 6.66 -21.70 8.85
CA ARG A 299 5.34 -21.58 9.51
C ARG A 299 5.44 -21.71 11.02
N ALA A 300 6.24 -22.64 11.52
CA ALA A 300 6.46 -22.81 12.96
C ALA A 300 7.12 -21.56 13.58
N ARG A 301 8.05 -20.92 12.85
CA ARG A 301 8.70 -19.67 13.28
C ARG A 301 7.76 -18.46 13.22
N LEU A 302 6.89 -18.37 12.21
CA LEU A 302 5.93 -17.25 12.04
C LEU A 302 4.72 -17.37 12.97
N GLY A 303 4.34 -18.58 13.37
CA GLY A 303 3.11 -18.87 14.12
C GLY A 303 2.89 -18.01 15.36
N PRO A 304 3.87 -17.89 16.27
CA PRO A 304 3.74 -17.07 17.48
C PRO A 304 3.49 -15.59 17.15
N VAL A 305 4.23 -15.05 16.17
CA VAL A 305 4.08 -13.65 15.70
C VAL A 305 2.72 -13.44 15.04
N ALA A 306 2.30 -14.33 14.16
CA ALA A 306 1.00 -14.27 13.47
C ALA A 306 -0.16 -14.29 14.48
N ALA A 307 -0.07 -15.14 15.53
CA ALA A 307 -1.07 -15.19 16.59
C ALA A 307 -1.16 -13.86 17.35
N ARG A 308 -0.02 -13.24 17.65
CA ARG A 308 0.05 -11.95 18.34
C ARG A 308 -0.52 -10.82 17.49
N VAL A 309 -0.14 -10.75 16.20
CA VAL A 309 -0.66 -9.76 15.25
C VAL A 309 -2.19 -9.88 15.12
N LYS A 310 -2.72 -11.11 14.98
CA LYS A 310 -4.17 -11.34 14.92
C LYS A 310 -4.89 -10.89 16.20
N ALA A 311 -4.30 -11.13 17.37
CA ALA A 311 -4.87 -10.67 18.64
C ALA A 311 -4.93 -9.14 18.72
N VAL A 312 -3.86 -8.45 18.32
CA VAL A 312 -3.80 -6.97 18.28
C VAL A 312 -4.78 -6.41 17.24
N ALA A 313 -4.85 -6.98 16.05
CA ALA A 313 -5.80 -6.57 15.01
C ALA A 313 -7.24 -6.68 15.51
N LYS A 314 -7.58 -7.79 16.17
CA LYS A 314 -8.91 -7.98 16.78
C LYS A 314 -9.22 -6.91 17.84
N GLU A 315 -8.27 -6.61 18.71
CA GLU A 315 -8.42 -5.57 19.74
C GLU A 315 -8.61 -4.17 19.12
N ARG A 316 -7.84 -3.85 18.06
CA ARG A 316 -8.00 -2.60 17.30
C ARG A 316 -9.39 -2.49 16.67
N ASP A 317 -9.90 -3.57 16.08
CA ASP A 317 -11.23 -3.62 15.49
C ASP A 317 -12.33 -3.44 16.55
N GLU A 318 -12.19 -4.05 17.70
CA GLU A 318 -13.13 -3.90 18.82
C GLU A 318 -13.15 -2.45 19.33
N ARG A 319 -11.99 -1.84 19.53
CA ARG A 319 -11.86 -0.42 19.90
C ARG A 319 -12.44 0.51 18.83
N ALA A 320 -12.21 0.24 17.55
CA ALA A 320 -12.77 1.01 16.45
C ALA A 320 -14.32 0.93 16.42
N LYS A 321 -14.89 -0.24 16.69
CA LYS A 321 -16.35 -0.42 16.82
C LYS A 321 -16.92 0.38 17.98
N VAL A 322 -16.25 0.37 19.14
CA VAL A 322 -16.66 1.16 20.31
C VAL A 322 -16.62 2.65 19.99
N ARG A 323 -15.51 3.14 19.39
CA ARG A 323 -15.40 4.56 18.99
C ARG A 323 -16.49 4.97 17.99
N ARG A 324 -16.81 4.14 16.99
CA ARG A 324 -17.91 4.42 16.06
C ARG A 324 -19.25 4.52 16.78
N ARG A 325 -19.54 3.63 17.73
CA ARG A 325 -20.78 3.68 18.52
C ARG A 325 -20.87 4.94 19.38
N VAL A 326 -19.77 5.29 20.07
CA VAL A 326 -19.69 6.51 20.89
C VAL A 326 -19.86 7.75 20.02
N LYS A 327 -19.23 7.79 18.83
CA LYS A 327 -19.42 8.91 17.89
C LYS A 327 -20.85 9.00 17.39
N THR A 328 -21.48 7.89 17.01
CA THR A 328 -22.88 7.87 16.55
C THR A 328 -23.83 8.30 17.68
N GLN A 329 -23.53 7.97 18.92
CA GLN A 329 -24.31 8.38 20.09
C GLN A 329 -24.11 9.86 20.40
N ALA A 330 -22.88 10.38 20.31
CA ALA A 330 -22.58 11.81 20.45
C ALA A 330 -23.20 12.65 19.31
N ASP A 331 -23.18 12.14 18.08
CA ASP A 331 -23.85 12.79 16.93
C ASP A 331 -25.39 12.76 17.08
N ALA A 332 -25.95 11.77 17.73
CA ALA A 332 -27.37 11.69 18.05
C ALA A 332 -27.77 12.62 19.24
N ASP A 333 -26.90 12.73 20.24
CA ASP A 333 -27.07 13.62 21.40
C ASP A 333 -26.77 15.09 21.07
N SER A 334 -25.95 15.39 20.06
CA SER A 334 -25.71 16.76 19.56
C SER A 334 -26.88 17.38 18.80
N ASN A 335 -27.91 16.60 18.47
CA ASN A 335 -29.22 17.10 18.06
C ASN A 335 -30.09 17.52 19.26
N ALA A 336 -29.62 17.37 20.50
CA ALA A 336 -30.17 17.98 21.71
C ALA A 336 -29.29 19.18 22.10
N PRO A 337 -29.84 20.31 22.60
CA PRO A 337 -29.09 21.56 22.82
C PRO A 337 -27.95 21.36 23.81
N ALA A 338 -26.73 21.63 23.38
CA ALA A 338 -25.48 21.34 24.04
C ALA A 338 -25.21 22.27 25.24
N ALA A 339 -24.70 21.69 26.32
CA ALA A 339 -23.91 22.40 27.33
C ALA A 339 -22.51 21.77 27.37
N GLY A 340 -21.47 22.56 27.13
CA GLY A 340 -20.10 22.34 27.64
C GLY A 340 -19.08 21.76 26.67
N SER A 341 -18.13 22.60 26.25
CA SER A 341 -16.74 22.37 25.79
C SER A 341 -16.46 21.09 24.98
N ALA A 342 -16.65 21.17 23.68
CA ALA A 342 -16.07 20.23 22.73
C ALA A 342 -14.70 20.73 22.26
N LEU A 343 -13.68 19.87 22.35
CA LEU A 343 -12.43 20.02 21.59
C LEU A 343 -12.77 20.12 20.10
N THR A 344 -12.07 20.98 19.35
CA THR A 344 -12.28 21.10 17.92
C THR A 344 -11.99 19.76 17.23
N ASP A 345 -12.68 19.47 16.11
CA ASP A 345 -12.54 18.23 15.32
C ASP A 345 -11.06 17.93 14.96
N ASP A 346 -10.26 18.98 14.80
CA ASP A 346 -8.81 18.87 14.50
C ASP A 346 -7.99 18.47 15.73
N GLN A 347 -8.32 19.00 16.91
CA GLN A 347 -7.67 18.60 18.16
C GLN A 347 -8.01 17.16 18.55
N GLU A 348 -9.22 16.71 18.26
CA GLU A 348 -9.61 15.31 18.41
C GLU A 348 -8.93 14.40 17.39
N ARG A 349 -8.72 14.87 16.15
CA ARG A 349 -7.95 14.14 15.14
C ARG A 349 -6.48 14.00 15.50
N GLU A 350 -5.85 15.08 15.99
CA GLU A 350 -4.46 15.04 16.43
C GLU A 350 -4.27 14.17 17.68
N ALA A 351 -5.17 14.26 18.66
CA ALA A 351 -5.14 13.40 19.84
C ALA A 351 -5.29 11.92 19.46
N ARG A 352 -6.19 11.60 18.51
CA ARG A 352 -6.39 10.24 18.00
C ARG A 352 -5.20 9.74 17.18
N ALA A 353 -4.57 10.62 16.40
CA ALA A 353 -3.37 10.29 15.65
C ALA A 353 -2.17 10.01 16.56
N ARG A 354 -1.99 10.81 17.63
CA ARG A 354 -0.96 10.57 18.65
C ARG A 354 -1.20 9.28 19.42
N GLU A 355 -2.42 9.03 19.87
CA GLU A 355 -2.77 7.76 20.56
C GLU A 355 -2.57 6.54 19.67
N ALA A 356 -2.90 6.63 18.38
CA ALA A 356 -2.67 5.57 17.40
C ALA A 356 -1.17 5.34 17.19
N HIS A 357 -0.38 6.41 17.08
CA HIS A 357 1.07 6.34 16.90
C HIS A 357 1.79 5.77 18.13
N GLU A 358 1.41 6.22 19.35
CA GLU A 358 1.94 5.66 20.60
C GLU A 358 1.59 4.18 20.76
N MET A 359 0.38 3.78 20.37
CA MET A 359 -0.04 2.40 20.43
C MET A 359 0.69 1.53 19.41
N ASP A 360 0.90 2.03 18.20
CA ASP A 360 1.69 1.34 17.15
C ASP A 360 3.15 1.21 17.59
N ALA A 361 3.73 2.23 18.22
CA ALA A 361 5.09 2.17 18.77
C ALA A 361 5.22 1.15 19.92
N LEU A 362 4.21 1.03 20.78
CA LEU A 362 4.17 0.02 21.85
C LEU A 362 4.04 -1.40 21.28
N VAL A 363 3.24 -1.58 20.23
CA VAL A 363 3.09 -2.87 19.53
C VAL A 363 4.38 -3.26 18.83
N ASP A 364 5.03 -2.31 18.16
CA ASP A 364 6.32 -2.52 17.50
C ASP A 364 7.43 -2.83 18.49
N ALA A 365 7.44 -2.18 19.66
CA ALA A 365 8.38 -2.47 20.75
C ALA A 365 8.13 -3.87 21.33
N GLY A 366 6.89 -4.26 21.52
CA GLY A 366 6.51 -5.61 21.97
C GLY A 366 6.90 -6.69 20.96
N LEU A 367 6.62 -6.46 19.68
CA LEU A 367 7.01 -7.37 18.59
C LEU A 367 8.54 -7.50 18.45
N ARG A 368 9.30 -6.41 18.61
CA ARG A 368 10.78 -6.45 18.59
C ARG A 368 11.33 -7.19 19.80
N SER A 369 10.74 -7.03 20.97
CA SER A 369 11.12 -7.77 22.17
C SER A 369 10.88 -9.27 22.00
N ASP A 370 9.73 -9.67 21.47
CA ASP A 370 9.37 -11.07 21.25
C ASP A 370 10.20 -11.71 20.13
N LEU A 371 10.58 -10.94 19.08
CA LEU A 371 11.48 -11.38 18.03
C LEU A 371 12.95 -11.48 18.49
N GLY A 372 13.40 -10.55 19.34
CA GLY A 372 14.75 -10.57 19.92
C GLY A 372 14.99 -11.76 20.84
N ALA A 373 13.98 -12.19 21.57
CA ALA A 373 14.05 -13.36 22.44
C ALA A 373 14.11 -14.69 21.68
N ASN A 374 13.55 -14.74 20.46
CA ASN A 374 13.51 -15.96 19.62
C ASN A 374 14.71 -16.09 18.62
N VAL A 375 15.54 -15.06 18.49
CA VAL A 375 16.71 -15.07 17.57
C VAL A 375 18.02 -15.38 18.30
N SER A 376 18.03 -15.34 19.64
CA SER A 376 19.18 -15.64 20.49
C SER A 376 19.15 -17.04 21.13
N GLY A 377 18.29 -17.94 20.63
CA GLY A 377 18.21 -19.34 21.06
C GLY A 377 18.66 -20.31 19.97
#